data_b563c2e39eaa31be9a6b2a4cdc069ce2
#
_entry.id   b563c2e39eaa31be9a6b2a4cdc069ce2
#
_cell.length_a   1.000
_cell.length_b   1.000
_cell.length_c   1.000
_cell.angle_alpha   90.00
_cell.angle_beta   90.00
_cell.angle_gamma   90.00
#
_symmetry.space_group_name_H-M   'P 1'
#
loop_
_entity.id
_entity.type
_entity.pdbx_description
1 polymer ?
#
loop_
_entity_poly.entity_id
_entity_poly.type
_entity_poly.pdbx_seq_one_letter_code
_entity_poly.pdbx_strand_id
1 'polypeptide(L)'
;MKAVNIVHRGEKRIRVDFPYNSEMIYKLRQIADAKWSKTYNAWHIPDCKAAREQLLFMFPEIELSLLNTDNVTDKKQDINTDTVDILQPKYKKWQGVKVSVFGRIITLQLPKNEVDTRFIVGLRYSRWDGKQFCWIVPNYPGNLDLIKEYFKDRITEMEVFDEVIVNTKANPQRTISKNDLLVIRTKVGRLKIIFAYNLALTKLIKTFPFHSWNSENKWWSIPFAQKFLDEIILVASGENLNFIYEEEETDQGQKGRISPYDIPNYRTCPEDYLLKLEELRYSGRTIKSYKAHFEEFINYYHKYEISRIDESMITEFLRYLVLERKISTSYQNQSINAIKFYFERVMGGQRKVYMIDRPREEKTLPVVLSEQEIGDLLRITENIKHKTILMLCYSAGLRLSELIQVRISDIDSKRMQIRVEQGKGKKDRYTLLSSKLLELLRIYYKQYHPKIWLFEGAEGAQYSTRSIQSIMRESCKKAGIKKKVSVHTLRHSFATHLLENGTDLRYIQALLGHASSKTTEIYTHITTKGFDQIKSPLDKLN
;
A
#
# COMPACT_ATOMS: atom_id res chain seq x y z
N MET A 1 11.76 10.75 -38.85
CA MET A 1 11.15 9.61 -38.16
C MET A 1 11.82 8.34 -38.71
N LYS A 2 12.29 7.43 -37.82
CA LYS A 2 12.98 6.20 -38.24
C LYS A 2 12.20 4.97 -37.78
N ALA A 3 12.12 3.94 -38.62
CA ALA A 3 11.53 2.67 -38.28
C ALA A 3 12.51 1.53 -38.44
N VAL A 4 12.65 0.67 -37.44
CA VAL A 4 13.63 -0.42 -37.41
C VAL A 4 12.91 -1.70 -36.94
N ASN A 5 13.22 -2.81 -37.61
CA ASN A 5 12.72 -4.11 -37.21
C ASN A 5 13.40 -4.55 -35.92
N ILE A 6 12.63 -4.98 -34.96
CA ILE A 6 13.09 -5.49 -33.67
C ILE A 6 12.36 -6.80 -33.31
N VAL A 7 12.97 -7.57 -32.42
CA VAL A 7 12.29 -8.68 -31.78
C VAL A 7 11.97 -8.24 -30.34
N HIS A 8 10.69 -8.08 -30.01
CA HIS A 8 10.26 -7.69 -28.69
C HIS A 8 9.41 -8.81 -28.07
N ARG A 9 9.89 -9.40 -26.97
CA ARG A 9 9.23 -10.53 -26.27
C ARG A 9 8.97 -11.76 -27.16
N GLY A 10 9.86 -12.04 -28.11
CA GLY A 10 9.72 -13.16 -29.03
C GLY A 10 8.86 -12.89 -30.27
N GLU A 11 8.27 -11.70 -30.39
CA GLU A 11 7.51 -11.27 -31.56
C GLU A 11 8.32 -10.32 -32.43
N LYS A 12 8.19 -10.47 -33.75
CA LYS A 12 8.74 -9.50 -34.71
C LYS A 12 7.89 -8.24 -34.68
N ARG A 13 8.52 -7.10 -34.40
CA ARG A 13 7.85 -5.80 -34.29
C ARG A 13 8.70 -4.71 -34.95
N ILE A 14 8.07 -3.60 -35.31
CA ILE A 14 8.71 -2.43 -35.87
C ILE A 14 8.81 -1.36 -34.81
N ARG A 15 10.00 -0.96 -34.41
CA ARG A 15 10.28 0.17 -33.54
C ARG A 15 10.25 1.46 -34.33
N VAL A 16 9.56 2.46 -33.78
CA VAL A 16 9.41 3.77 -34.42
C VAL A 16 10.00 4.84 -33.49
N ASP A 17 11.09 5.46 -33.97
CA ASP A 17 11.84 6.47 -33.23
C ASP A 17 11.55 7.87 -33.81
N PHE A 18 11.11 8.79 -32.95
CA PHE A 18 10.91 10.20 -33.30
C PHE A 18 10.98 11.08 -32.03
N PRO A 19 11.28 12.40 -32.16
CA PRO A 19 11.22 13.34 -31.06
C PRO A 19 9.81 13.42 -30.50
N TYR A 20 9.66 13.68 -29.19
CA TYR A 20 8.34 13.76 -28.57
C TYR A 20 7.41 14.71 -29.33
N ASN A 21 6.33 14.15 -29.87
CA ASN A 21 5.29 14.89 -30.58
C ASN A 21 3.94 14.23 -30.32
N SER A 22 3.02 14.98 -29.71
CA SER A 22 1.71 14.48 -29.30
C SER A 22 0.82 14.06 -30.47
N GLU A 23 0.93 14.72 -31.61
CA GLU A 23 0.16 14.40 -32.83
C GLU A 23 0.65 13.09 -33.44
N MET A 24 1.96 12.89 -33.54
CA MET A 24 2.56 11.64 -34.01
C MET A 24 2.21 10.46 -33.10
N ILE A 25 2.21 10.66 -31.80
CA ILE A 25 1.79 9.64 -30.83
C ILE A 25 0.33 9.28 -31.03
N TYR A 26 -0.54 10.27 -31.26
CA TYR A 26 -1.96 10.05 -31.51
C TYR A 26 -2.16 9.21 -32.78
N LYS A 27 -1.50 9.56 -33.88
CA LYS A 27 -1.54 8.79 -35.14
C LYS A 27 -1.03 7.36 -34.97
N LEU A 28 0.12 7.16 -34.29
CA LEU A 28 0.66 5.82 -34.03
C LEU A 28 -0.27 4.92 -33.20
N ARG A 29 -1.00 5.50 -32.28
CA ARG A 29 -1.98 4.76 -31.45
C ARG A 29 -3.19 4.26 -32.24
N GLN A 30 -3.43 4.76 -33.43
CA GLN A 30 -4.49 4.27 -34.31
C GLN A 30 -4.11 2.97 -35.01
N ILE A 31 -2.82 2.64 -35.09
CA ILE A 31 -2.35 1.35 -35.60
C ILE A 31 -2.64 0.27 -34.57
N ALA A 32 -3.31 -0.80 -34.99
CA ALA A 32 -3.68 -1.90 -34.10
C ALA A 32 -2.44 -2.47 -33.36
N ASP A 33 -2.57 -2.67 -32.06
CA ASP A 33 -1.54 -3.19 -31.14
C ASP A 33 -0.24 -2.35 -31.08
N ALA A 34 -0.32 -1.04 -31.36
CA ALA A 34 0.78 -0.11 -31.11
C ALA A 34 1.01 0.06 -29.59
N LYS A 35 2.24 -0.15 -29.12
CA LYS A 35 2.61 -0.12 -27.70
C LYS A 35 3.88 0.68 -27.47
N TRP A 36 3.97 1.31 -26.30
CA TRP A 36 5.19 1.95 -25.82
C TRP A 36 6.06 0.95 -25.08
N SER A 37 7.31 0.84 -25.45
CA SER A 37 8.30 0.04 -24.74
C SER A 37 9.20 0.90 -23.86
N LYS A 38 9.17 0.65 -22.55
CA LYS A 38 10.11 1.28 -21.61
C LYS A 38 11.56 0.80 -21.84
N THR A 39 11.72 -0.42 -22.33
CA THR A 39 13.05 -1.02 -22.60
C THR A 39 13.76 -0.34 -23.75
N TYR A 40 13.01 0.00 -24.81
CA TYR A 40 13.57 0.67 -25.99
C TYR A 40 13.36 2.19 -25.95
N ASN A 41 12.63 2.70 -24.95
CA ASN A 41 12.19 4.09 -24.86
C ASN A 41 11.58 4.61 -26.18
N ALA A 42 10.79 3.77 -26.84
CA ALA A 42 10.24 3.99 -28.16
C ALA A 42 8.89 3.30 -28.36
N TRP A 43 8.11 3.77 -29.32
CA TRP A 43 6.90 3.10 -29.78
C TRP A 43 7.24 1.92 -30.68
N HIS A 44 6.42 0.87 -30.62
CA HIS A 44 6.52 -0.25 -31.54
C HIS A 44 5.15 -0.78 -31.95
N ILE A 45 5.06 -1.26 -33.18
CA ILE A 45 3.87 -1.84 -33.80
C ILE A 45 4.15 -3.28 -34.22
N PRO A 46 3.14 -4.12 -34.46
CA PRO A 46 3.34 -5.46 -35.01
C PRO A 46 4.01 -5.40 -36.36
N ASP A 47 4.92 -6.35 -36.65
CA ASP A 47 5.53 -6.50 -37.95
C ASP A 47 4.65 -7.36 -38.87
N CYS A 48 3.53 -6.78 -39.34
CA CYS A 48 2.64 -7.40 -40.31
C CYS A 48 2.31 -6.43 -41.45
N LYS A 49 1.88 -6.96 -42.61
CA LYS A 49 1.60 -6.19 -43.81
C LYS A 49 0.64 -5.02 -43.56
N ALA A 50 -0.45 -5.27 -42.86
CA ALA A 50 -1.45 -4.25 -42.55
C ALA A 50 -0.89 -3.11 -41.67
N ALA A 51 -0.09 -3.42 -40.67
CA ALA A 51 0.52 -2.40 -39.79
C ALA A 51 1.60 -1.59 -40.54
N ARG A 52 2.33 -2.21 -41.42
CA ARG A 52 3.30 -1.52 -42.29
C ARG A 52 2.62 -0.55 -43.26
N GLU A 53 1.55 -0.98 -43.92
CA GLU A 53 0.75 -0.14 -44.83
C GLU A 53 0.12 1.05 -44.09
N GLN A 54 -0.43 0.82 -42.88
CA GLN A 54 -0.97 1.90 -42.06
C GLN A 54 0.12 2.86 -41.60
N LEU A 55 1.32 2.36 -41.23
CA LEU A 55 2.43 3.21 -40.83
C LEU A 55 2.88 4.11 -41.97
N LEU A 56 3.06 3.55 -43.19
CA LEU A 56 3.43 4.29 -44.38
C LEU A 56 2.37 5.31 -44.80
N PHE A 57 1.10 4.95 -44.72
CA PHE A 57 0.00 5.85 -45.03
C PHE A 57 -0.04 7.06 -44.08
N MET A 58 0.18 6.81 -42.78
CA MET A 58 0.13 7.87 -41.76
C MET A 58 1.38 8.72 -41.71
N PHE A 59 2.53 8.17 -42.14
CA PHE A 59 3.84 8.82 -42.08
C PHE A 59 4.62 8.58 -43.39
N PRO A 60 4.25 9.27 -44.47
CA PRO A 60 4.88 9.06 -45.79
C PRO A 60 6.39 9.35 -45.82
N GLU A 61 6.87 10.19 -44.89
CA GLU A 61 8.30 10.60 -44.84
C GLU A 61 9.15 9.70 -43.92
N ILE A 62 8.66 8.51 -43.56
CA ILE A 62 9.38 7.63 -42.64
C ILE A 62 10.57 6.96 -43.36
N GLU A 63 11.77 7.15 -42.80
CA GLU A 63 12.95 6.39 -43.25
C GLU A 63 12.83 4.93 -42.75
N LEU A 64 12.48 4.05 -43.66
CA LEU A 64 12.50 2.61 -43.45
C LEU A 64 13.93 2.13 -43.69
N SER A 65 14.79 2.22 -42.68
CA SER A 65 16.08 1.54 -42.71
C SER A 65 15.82 0.05 -42.50
N LEU A 66 15.88 -0.70 -43.63
CA LEU A 66 15.80 -2.15 -43.75
C LEU A 66 14.40 -2.75 -43.89
N LEU A 67 14.03 -2.86 -45.14
CA LEU A 67 13.19 -3.96 -45.60
C LEU A 67 13.92 -4.66 -46.73
N ASN A 68 14.89 -5.46 -46.43
CA ASN A 68 15.31 -6.56 -47.29
C ASN A 68 15.59 -7.77 -46.42
N THR A 69 14.62 -8.63 -46.35
CA THR A 69 14.82 -10.02 -46.04
C THR A 69 14.91 -10.74 -47.37
N ASP A 70 16.07 -11.26 -47.66
CA ASP A 70 16.25 -12.65 -48.10
C ASP A 70 17.74 -12.92 -48.25
N ASN A 71 18.10 -14.09 -47.72
CA ASN A 71 19.37 -14.82 -47.87
C ASN A 71 20.40 -14.71 -46.73
N VAL A 72 20.20 -15.63 -45.84
CA VAL A 72 21.07 -16.73 -45.37
C VAL A 72 22.44 -16.78 -46.06
N THR A 73 23.48 -16.71 -45.30
CA THR A 73 24.54 -17.75 -45.23
C THR A 73 25.57 -17.39 -44.17
N ASP A 74 25.96 -18.41 -43.42
CA ASP A 74 27.07 -18.46 -42.48
C ASP A 74 28.35 -17.81 -42.97
N LYS A 75 28.99 -17.03 -42.13
CA LYS A 75 30.46 -17.05 -41.99
C LYS A 75 30.87 -16.57 -40.60
N LYS A 76 31.50 -17.49 -39.88
CA LYS A 76 32.38 -17.22 -38.76
C LYS A 76 33.52 -16.30 -39.19
N GLN A 77 33.78 -15.28 -38.39
CA GLN A 77 35.16 -14.78 -38.22
C GLN A 77 35.30 -14.14 -36.84
N ASP A 78 36.31 -14.63 -36.14
CA ASP A 78 36.82 -14.12 -34.87
C ASP A 78 37.34 -12.70 -35.02
N ILE A 79 36.99 -11.82 -34.08
CA ILE A 79 37.84 -10.69 -33.69
C ILE A 79 37.60 -10.42 -32.19
N ASN A 80 38.66 -10.64 -31.41
CA ASN A 80 38.85 -10.11 -30.07
C ASN A 80 38.72 -8.59 -30.03
N THR A 81 37.98 -8.06 -29.10
CA THR A 81 38.36 -6.82 -28.36
C THR A 81 37.51 -6.67 -27.12
N ASP A 82 38.21 -6.45 -26.02
CA ASP A 82 37.69 -6.05 -24.72
C ASP A 82 36.71 -4.88 -24.80
N THR A 83 35.52 -5.03 -24.18
CA THR A 83 34.81 -3.86 -23.61
C THR A 83 33.57 -4.30 -22.83
N VAL A 84 33.57 -3.85 -21.59
CA VAL A 84 32.44 -3.44 -20.76
C VAL A 84 31.18 -4.31 -20.75
N ASP A 85 31.08 -5.13 -19.74
CA ASP A 85 29.87 -5.85 -19.30
C ASP A 85 28.71 -4.90 -19.04
N ILE A 86 27.84 -4.72 -20.02
CA ILE A 86 26.48 -4.24 -19.81
C ILE A 86 25.62 -5.45 -19.45
N LEU A 87 25.24 -5.55 -18.19
CA LEU A 87 24.38 -6.57 -17.62
C LEU A 87 23.07 -6.72 -18.44
N GLN A 88 23.02 -7.68 -19.34
CA GLN A 88 21.77 -8.20 -19.89
C GLN A 88 21.08 -9.05 -18.81
N PRO A 89 19.76 -8.90 -18.57
CA PRO A 89 19.04 -9.80 -17.71
C PRO A 89 18.98 -11.18 -18.36
N LYS A 90 19.72 -12.13 -17.78
CA LYS A 90 19.69 -13.55 -18.17
C LYS A 90 18.30 -14.12 -17.87
N TYR A 91 17.44 -14.21 -18.87
CA TYR A 91 16.27 -15.07 -18.82
C TYR A 91 16.73 -16.54 -18.80
N LYS A 92 16.92 -17.12 -17.63
CA LYS A 92 17.09 -18.56 -17.49
C LYS A 92 15.76 -19.23 -17.89
N LYS A 93 15.74 -19.98 -18.99
CA LYS A 93 14.65 -20.92 -19.28
C LYS A 93 14.69 -22.01 -18.20
N TRP A 94 13.77 -21.93 -17.26
CA TRP A 94 13.59 -22.98 -16.25
C TRP A 94 13.12 -24.26 -16.96
N GLN A 95 13.84 -25.36 -16.78
CA GLN A 95 13.46 -26.67 -17.34
C GLN A 95 12.60 -27.49 -16.36
N GLY A 96 12.43 -27.03 -15.10
CA GLY A 96 11.66 -27.68 -14.05
C GLY A 96 11.20 -26.68 -12.99
N VAL A 97 10.72 -27.19 -11.87
CA VAL A 97 10.24 -26.42 -10.74
C VAL A 97 11.29 -26.36 -9.65
N LYS A 98 11.78 -25.17 -9.32
CA LYS A 98 12.63 -24.95 -8.15
C LYS A 98 11.78 -24.46 -7.00
N VAL A 99 11.86 -25.17 -5.86
CA VAL A 99 11.17 -24.85 -4.61
C VAL A 99 12.21 -24.45 -3.57
N SER A 100 12.11 -23.24 -3.02
CA SER A 100 12.98 -22.85 -1.90
C SER A 100 12.13 -22.38 -0.73
N VAL A 101 12.36 -22.92 0.45
CA VAL A 101 11.62 -22.60 1.67
C VAL A 101 12.50 -21.76 2.58
N PHE A 102 12.05 -20.54 2.91
CA PHE A 102 12.74 -19.60 3.79
C PHE A 102 11.83 -19.32 5.00
N GLY A 103 11.91 -20.12 6.03
CA GLY A 103 11.07 -19.97 7.21
C GLY A 103 9.59 -19.86 6.84
N ARG A 104 9.02 -18.64 6.89
CA ARG A 104 7.60 -18.37 6.62
C ARG A 104 7.23 -18.21 5.14
N ILE A 105 8.15 -18.39 4.21
CA ILE A 105 7.93 -18.15 2.79
C ILE A 105 8.43 -19.33 1.96
N ILE A 106 7.63 -19.75 1.00
CA ILE A 106 8.00 -20.68 -0.06
C ILE A 106 8.14 -19.88 -1.36
N THR A 107 9.21 -20.07 -2.10
CA THR A 107 9.36 -19.50 -3.43
C THR A 107 9.32 -20.60 -4.48
N LEU A 108 8.59 -20.35 -5.56
CA LEU A 108 8.46 -21.26 -6.69
C LEU A 108 8.97 -20.57 -7.95
N GLN A 109 9.99 -21.14 -8.56
CA GLN A 109 10.49 -20.74 -9.87
C GLN A 109 10.18 -21.86 -10.86
N LEU A 110 9.38 -21.56 -11.87
CA LEU A 110 8.88 -22.54 -12.83
C LEU A 110 8.63 -21.90 -14.20
N PRO A 111 8.60 -22.69 -15.29
CA PRO A 111 8.18 -22.20 -16.59
C PRO A 111 6.74 -21.68 -16.55
N LYS A 112 6.44 -20.65 -17.35
CA LYS A 112 5.10 -20.08 -17.42
C LYS A 112 4.12 -21.12 -17.99
N ASN A 113 3.16 -21.54 -17.18
CA ASN A 113 2.08 -22.46 -17.52
C ASN A 113 0.78 -21.97 -16.85
N GLU A 114 -0.32 -21.95 -17.58
CA GLU A 114 -1.61 -21.47 -17.05
C GLU A 114 -2.19 -22.39 -15.99
N VAL A 115 -2.03 -23.70 -16.14
CA VAL A 115 -2.54 -24.69 -15.18
C VAL A 115 -1.81 -24.56 -13.86
N ASP A 116 -0.47 -24.48 -13.90
CA ASP A 116 0.37 -24.29 -12.72
C ASP A 116 0.10 -22.92 -12.06
N THR A 117 -0.11 -21.90 -12.87
CA THR A 117 -0.48 -20.57 -12.38
C THR A 117 -1.81 -20.59 -11.62
N ARG A 118 -2.84 -21.28 -12.13
CA ARG A 118 -4.13 -21.42 -11.45
C ARG A 118 -3.99 -22.16 -10.13
N PHE A 119 -3.22 -23.24 -10.10
CA PHE A 119 -2.92 -23.97 -8.87
C PHE A 119 -2.26 -23.06 -7.83
N ILE A 120 -1.19 -22.34 -8.21
CA ILE A 120 -0.45 -21.46 -7.28
C ILE A 120 -1.31 -20.30 -6.79
N VAL A 121 -2.14 -19.70 -7.66
CA VAL A 121 -3.08 -18.63 -7.27
C VAL A 121 -4.14 -19.15 -6.30
N GLY A 122 -4.53 -20.43 -6.41
CA GLY A 122 -5.39 -21.11 -5.45
C GLY A 122 -4.77 -21.28 -4.06
N LEU A 123 -3.44 -21.25 -3.95
CA LEU A 123 -2.77 -21.26 -2.65
C LEU A 123 -2.92 -19.87 -2.00
N ARG A 124 -3.41 -19.88 -0.77
CA ARG A 124 -3.81 -18.68 -0.04
C ARG A 124 -2.67 -17.66 0.08
N TYR A 125 -2.93 -16.39 -0.28
CA TYR A 125 -1.98 -15.28 -0.26
C TYR A 125 -0.73 -15.45 -1.14
N SER A 126 -0.79 -16.33 -2.14
CA SER A 126 0.25 -16.41 -3.16
C SER A 126 0.32 -15.11 -3.97
N ARG A 127 1.50 -14.74 -4.42
CA ARG A 127 1.72 -13.56 -5.25
C ARG A 127 2.92 -13.74 -6.16
N TRP A 128 2.86 -13.13 -7.33
CA TRP A 128 3.99 -13.09 -8.25
C TRP A 128 4.96 -11.95 -7.90
N ASP A 129 6.26 -12.26 -7.84
CA ASP A 129 7.31 -11.26 -7.73
C ASP A 129 8.00 -11.06 -9.10
N GLY A 130 7.68 -9.95 -9.76
CA GLY A 130 8.21 -9.63 -11.08
C GLY A 130 9.69 -9.20 -11.08
N LYS A 131 10.30 -8.94 -9.91
CA LYS A 131 11.73 -8.61 -9.80
C LYS A 131 12.59 -9.86 -9.72
N GLN A 132 12.09 -10.90 -9.06
CA GLN A 132 12.80 -12.16 -8.84
C GLN A 132 12.31 -13.29 -9.74
N PHE A 133 11.29 -13.01 -10.56
CA PHE A 133 10.69 -14.00 -11.47
C PHE A 133 10.30 -15.30 -10.76
N CYS A 134 9.65 -15.17 -9.58
CA CYS A 134 9.17 -16.30 -8.80
C CYS A 134 7.79 -16.04 -8.20
N TRP A 135 7.06 -17.10 -7.91
CA TRP A 135 5.88 -17.07 -7.06
C TRP A 135 6.31 -17.09 -5.61
N ILE A 136 5.70 -16.24 -4.80
CA ILE A 136 5.85 -16.22 -3.35
C ILE A 136 4.58 -16.80 -2.76
N VAL A 137 4.72 -17.90 -2.04
CA VAL A 137 3.64 -18.59 -1.33
C VAL A 137 3.97 -18.58 0.16
N PRO A 138 3.04 -18.19 1.04
CA PRO A 138 3.27 -18.33 2.48
C PRO A 138 3.46 -19.81 2.86
N ASN A 139 4.44 -20.08 3.72
CA ASN A 139 4.69 -21.43 4.23
C ASN A 139 3.70 -21.76 5.37
N TYR A 140 2.40 -21.84 5.02
CA TYR A 140 1.38 -22.31 5.95
C TYR A 140 1.46 -23.83 6.10
N PRO A 141 1.06 -24.38 7.27
CA PRO A 141 0.93 -25.82 7.43
C PRO A 141 0.11 -26.44 6.30
N GLY A 142 0.68 -27.42 5.62
CA GLY A 142 0.07 -28.08 4.46
C GLY A 142 0.39 -27.47 3.08
N ASN A 143 0.77 -26.19 2.96
CA ASN A 143 1.07 -25.62 1.66
C ASN A 143 2.28 -26.26 0.98
N LEU A 144 3.31 -26.57 1.75
CA LEU A 144 4.50 -27.25 1.22
C LEU A 144 4.16 -28.64 0.73
N ASP A 145 3.32 -29.37 1.45
CA ASP A 145 2.89 -30.71 1.08
C ASP A 145 2.02 -30.70 -0.18
N LEU A 146 1.09 -29.75 -0.29
CA LEU A 146 0.30 -29.54 -1.50
C LEU A 146 1.17 -29.22 -2.72
N ILE A 147 2.22 -28.40 -2.54
CA ILE A 147 3.17 -28.05 -3.59
C ILE A 147 3.96 -29.30 -4.01
N LYS A 148 4.46 -30.07 -3.03
CA LYS A 148 5.17 -31.33 -3.29
C LYS A 148 4.29 -32.35 -4.02
N GLU A 149 3.05 -32.51 -3.59
CA GLU A 149 2.09 -33.42 -4.19
C GLU A 149 1.72 -33.00 -5.61
N TYR A 150 1.47 -31.74 -5.85
CA TYR A 150 1.08 -31.24 -7.16
C TYR A 150 2.21 -31.30 -8.19
N PHE A 151 3.41 -30.86 -7.83
CA PHE A 151 4.54 -30.81 -8.77
C PHE A 151 5.33 -32.12 -8.86
N LYS A 152 5.31 -32.97 -7.83
CA LYS A 152 5.96 -34.32 -7.80
C LYS A 152 7.32 -34.35 -8.53
N ASP A 153 7.40 -35.16 -9.58
CA ASP A 153 8.62 -35.39 -10.38
C ASP A 153 9.08 -34.17 -11.18
N ARG A 154 8.28 -33.10 -11.23
CA ARG A 154 8.67 -31.84 -11.89
C ARG A 154 9.53 -30.93 -11.00
N ILE A 155 9.68 -31.26 -9.72
CA ILE A 155 10.56 -30.54 -8.81
C ILE A 155 12.00 -30.94 -9.12
N THR A 156 12.76 -30.03 -9.72
CA THR A 156 14.17 -30.26 -10.07
C THR A 156 15.13 -29.88 -8.95
N GLU A 157 14.73 -28.96 -8.10
CA GLU A 157 15.55 -28.48 -7.00
C GLU A 157 14.66 -28.11 -5.81
N MET A 158 15.01 -28.60 -4.62
CA MET A 158 14.30 -28.28 -3.39
C MET A 158 15.29 -27.90 -2.30
N GLU A 159 15.22 -26.69 -1.82
CA GLU A 159 16.04 -26.16 -0.74
C GLU A 159 15.15 -25.77 0.44
N VAL A 160 15.45 -26.32 1.62
CA VAL A 160 14.77 -25.96 2.87
C VAL A 160 15.80 -25.34 3.81
N PHE A 161 15.53 -24.13 4.24
CA PHE A 161 16.40 -23.40 5.16
C PHE A 161 15.74 -23.39 6.55
N ASP A 162 16.32 -24.16 7.47
CA ASP A 162 15.78 -24.36 8.83
C ASP A 162 16.00 -23.13 9.74
N GLU A 163 15.07 -22.92 10.68
CA GLU A 163 15.17 -21.88 11.72
C GLU A 163 15.83 -22.48 12.97
N VAL A 164 16.98 -21.93 13.37
CA VAL A 164 17.61 -22.24 14.68
C VAL A 164 17.31 -21.08 15.63
N ILE A 165 16.79 -21.38 16.82
CA ILE A 165 16.45 -20.40 17.85
C ILE A 165 17.67 -20.17 18.75
N VAL A 166 18.24 -18.95 18.72
CA VAL A 166 19.28 -18.50 19.66
C VAL A 166 18.76 -17.26 20.39
N ASN A 167 18.71 -17.32 21.72
CA ASN A 167 18.21 -16.24 22.57
C ASN A 167 19.32 -15.29 23.00
N THR A 168 19.30 -14.04 22.51
CA THR A 168 20.10 -12.92 23.03
C THR A 168 19.28 -11.63 23.07
N LYS A 169 19.51 -10.78 24.12
CA LYS A 169 18.73 -9.55 24.38
C LYS A 169 19.29 -8.35 23.63
N ALA A 170 18.46 -7.64 22.88
CA ALA A 170 18.83 -6.45 22.08
C ALA A 170 18.70 -5.12 22.84
N ASN A 171 19.63 -4.19 22.66
CA ASN A 171 19.61 -2.82 23.20
C ASN A 171 19.54 -1.77 22.07
N PRO A 172 18.54 -0.85 22.01
CA PRO A 172 18.24 -0.04 20.83
C PRO A 172 19.05 1.25 20.62
N GLN A 173 20.07 1.58 21.44
CA GLN A 173 20.79 2.86 21.37
C GLN A 173 22.32 2.74 21.25
N ARG A 174 22.82 1.76 20.51
CA ARG A 174 24.25 1.60 20.35
C ARG A 174 24.78 2.36 19.13
N THR A 175 25.78 3.22 19.32
CA THR A 175 26.58 3.79 18.22
C THR A 175 27.46 2.70 17.61
N ILE A 176 27.26 2.41 16.32
CA ILE A 176 28.01 1.39 15.59
C ILE A 176 29.33 2.01 15.14
N SER A 177 30.49 1.38 15.47
CA SER A 177 31.79 1.81 15.00
C SER A 177 32.00 1.44 13.51
N LYS A 178 33.03 2.01 12.86
CA LYS A 178 33.30 1.73 11.44
C LYS A 178 33.58 0.26 11.14
N ASN A 179 34.06 -0.49 12.12
CA ASN A 179 34.42 -1.90 11.97
C ASN A 179 33.35 -2.87 12.50
N ASP A 180 32.17 -2.37 12.91
CA ASP A 180 31.10 -3.23 13.41
C ASP A 180 30.15 -3.62 12.31
N LEU A 181 29.75 -4.89 12.29
CA LEU A 181 28.65 -5.43 11.53
C LEU A 181 27.56 -5.89 12.50
N LEU A 182 26.48 -5.12 12.60
CA LEU A 182 25.33 -5.46 13.44
C LEU A 182 24.26 -6.15 12.60
N VAL A 183 23.92 -7.37 12.97
CA VAL A 183 22.85 -8.16 12.37
C VAL A 183 21.74 -8.39 13.39
N ILE A 184 20.55 -7.87 13.12
CA ILE A 184 19.41 -7.98 14.05
C ILE A 184 18.37 -8.88 13.42
N ARG A 185 17.99 -9.97 14.09
CA ARG A 185 16.85 -10.81 13.71
C ARG A 185 15.56 -10.14 14.14
N THR A 186 14.71 -9.83 13.15
CA THR A 186 13.43 -9.15 13.42
C THR A 186 12.32 -10.16 13.76
N LYS A 187 11.33 -9.73 14.51
CA LYS A 187 10.11 -10.51 14.85
C LYS A 187 9.36 -11.07 13.63
N VAL A 188 9.53 -10.47 12.46
CA VAL A 188 8.90 -10.90 11.21
C VAL A 188 9.74 -11.90 10.39
N GLY A 189 10.76 -12.49 11.00
CA GLY A 189 11.60 -13.49 10.33
C GLY A 189 12.50 -12.90 9.24
N ARG A 190 13.04 -11.69 9.45
CA ARG A 190 14.01 -11.05 8.57
C ARG A 190 15.26 -10.65 9.36
N LEU A 191 16.39 -10.53 8.66
CA LEU A 191 17.58 -9.92 9.22
C LEU A 191 17.63 -8.45 8.80
N LYS A 192 17.89 -7.56 9.75
CA LYS A 192 18.37 -6.19 9.51
C LYS A 192 19.88 -6.22 9.64
N ILE A 193 20.59 -5.69 8.64
CA ILE A 193 22.05 -5.73 8.57
C ILE A 193 22.54 -4.29 8.48
N ILE A 194 23.29 -3.86 9.47
CA ILE A 194 23.77 -2.49 9.64
C ILE A 194 25.30 -2.51 9.72
N PHE A 195 25.96 -1.80 8.82
CA PHE A 195 27.41 -1.70 8.75
C PHE A 195 27.84 -0.41 8.03
N ALA A 196 29.07 0.04 8.28
CA ALA A 196 29.68 1.08 7.45
C ALA A 196 29.90 0.54 6.03
N TYR A 197 29.91 1.42 5.02
CA TYR A 197 30.01 0.98 3.62
C TYR A 197 31.15 -0.03 3.41
N ASN A 198 30.79 -1.25 3.03
CA ASN A 198 31.68 -2.34 2.67
C ASN A 198 31.21 -2.97 1.36
N LEU A 199 32.11 -3.05 0.38
CA LEU A 199 31.78 -3.52 -0.97
C LEU A 199 31.50 -5.02 -1.01
N ALA A 200 32.25 -5.83 -0.27
CA ALA A 200 32.11 -7.28 -0.23
C ALA A 200 30.75 -7.69 0.37
N LEU A 201 30.41 -7.13 1.54
CA LEU A 201 29.10 -7.35 2.16
C LEU A 201 27.94 -6.85 1.29
N THR A 202 28.10 -5.68 0.66
CA THR A 202 27.05 -5.14 -0.22
C THR A 202 26.83 -6.03 -1.44
N LYS A 203 27.87 -6.59 -2.05
CA LYS A 203 27.77 -7.55 -3.15
C LYS A 203 27.10 -8.84 -2.67
N LEU A 204 27.52 -9.40 -1.54
CA LEU A 204 26.92 -10.60 -0.96
C LEU A 204 25.43 -10.40 -0.68
N ILE A 205 25.04 -9.33 0.03
CA ILE A 205 23.64 -9.07 0.37
C ILE A 205 22.76 -8.96 -0.86
N LYS A 206 23.26 -8.40 -1.96
CA LYS A 206 22.53 -8.29 -3.23
C LYS A 206 22.35 -9.65 -3.94
N THR A 207 23.09 -10.68 -3.60
CA THR A 207 22.87 -12.05 -4.12
C THR A 207 21.71 -12.74 -3.42
N PHE A 208 21.39 -12.35 -2.17
CA PHE A 208 20.32 -12.97 -1.42
C PHE A 208 18.93 -12.60 -1.97
N PRO A 209 18.00 -13.52 -1.98
CA PRO A 209 16.63 -13.26 -2.41
C PRO A 209 15.94 -12.25 -1.48
N PHE A 210 15.04 -11.43 -2.04
CA PHE A 210 14.23 -10.45 -1.29
C PHE A 210 15.04 -9.44 -0.45
N HIS A 211 16.28 -9.15 -0.84
CA HIS A 211 17.04 -8.07 -0.23
C HIS A 211 16.37 -6.71 -0.48
N SER A 212 16.44 -5.83 0.48
CA SER A 212 15.97 -4.46 0.36
C SER A 212 16.84 -3.50 1.16
N TRP A 213 17.05 -2.30 0.62
CA TRP A 213 17.76 -1.22 1.28
C TRP A 213 16.79 -0.19 1.83
N ASN A 214 16.93 0.15 3.11
CA ASN A 214 16.20 1.25 3.74
C ASN A 214 17.12 2.50 3.76
N SER A 215 16.81 3.47 2.90
CA SER A 215 17.63 4.69 2.74
C SER A 215 17.50 5.68 3.91
N GLU A 216 16.36 5.68 4.63
CA GLU A 216 16.14 6.55 5.78
C GLU A 216 16.96 6.10 6.99
N ASN A 217 16.99 4.80 7.24
CA ASN A 217 17.63 4.21 8.42
C ASN A 217 19.00 3.56 8.11
N LYS A 218 19.44 3.60 6.85
CA LYS A 218 20.75 3.08 6.39
C LYS A 218 21.03 1.63 6.78
N TRP A 219 20.06 0.72 6.56
CA TRP A 219 20.23 -0.71 6.80
C TRP A 219 19.70 -1.57 5.66
N TRP A 220 20.29 -2.77 5.51
CA TRP A 220 19.80 -3.80 4.60
C TRP A 220 18.83 -4.73 5.30
N SER A 221 17.88 -5.28 4.56
CA SER A 221 16.99 -6.34 5.05
C SER A 221 16.94 -7.50 4.08
N ILE A 222 17.10 -8.71 4.63
CA ILE A 222 16.96 -10.00 3.90
C ILE A 222 16.06 -10.93 4.72
N PRO A 223 15.45 -11.98 4.12
CA PRO A 223 14.82 -13.05 4.88
C PRO A 223 15.84 -13.72 5.81
N PHE A 224 15.40 -14.16 6.98
CA PHE A 224 16.24 -14.99 7.83
C PHE A 224 16.38 -16.39 7.24
N ALA A 225 17.61 -16.83 7.06
CA ALA A 225 17.98 -18.23 6.84
C ALA A 225 19.38 -18.44 7.45
N GLN A 226 19.60 -19.57 8.10
CA GLN A 226 20.89 -19.85 8.75
C GLN A 226 22.05 -19.78 7.75
N LYS A 227 21.88 -20.37 6.56
CA LYS A 227 22.86 -20.29 5.46
C LYS A 227 23.26 -18.84 5.13
N PHE A 228 22.31 -17.90 5.08
CA PHE A 228 22.62 -16.49 4.81
C PHE A 228 23.39 -15.84 5.95
N LEU A 229 23.05 -16.20 7.19
CA LEU A 229 23.77 -15.73 8.36
C LEU A 229 25.22 -16.25 8.36
N ASP A 230 25.43 -17.53 8.05
CA ASP A 230 26.75 -18.15 7.99
C ASP A 230 27.61 -17.53 6.87
N GLU A 231 27.04 -17.25 5.70
CA GLU A 231 27.73 -16.56 4.61
C GLU A 231 28.10 -15.11 4.99
N ILE A 232 27.25 -14.42 5.73
CA ILE A 232 27.53 -13.06 6.24
C ILE A 232 28.69 -13.12 7.26
N ILE A 233 28.68 -14.09 8.18
CA ILE A 233 29.73 -14.30 9.17
C ILE A 233 31.07 -14.58 8.49
N LEU A 234 31.07 -15.44 7.47
CA LEU A 234 32.27 -15.79 6.71
C LEU A 234 32.90 -14.55 6.06
N VAL A 235 32.09 -13.74 5.38
CA VAL A 235 32.57 -12.49 4.75
C VAL A 235 33.00 -11.47 5.80
N ALA A 236 32.28 -11.35 6.92
CA ALA A 236 32.65 -10.46 8.01
C ALA A 236 34.00 -10.81 8.59
N SER A 237 34.30 -12.11 8.77
CA SER A 237 35.58 -12.60 9.25
C SER A 237 36.70 -12.30 8.25
N GLY A 238 36.48 -12.46 6.95
CA GLY A 238 37.44 -12.15 5.89
C GLY A 238 37.76 -10.65 5.78
N GLU A 239 36.81 -9.78 6.11
CA GLU A 239 36.93 -8.32 6.09
C GLU A 239 37.37 -7.73 7.47
N ASN A 240 37.71 -8.57 8.46
CA ASN A 240 38.05 -8.18 9.82
C ASN A 240 36.99 -7.30 10.51
N LEU A 241 35.72 -7.58 10.27
CA LEU A 241 34.60 -6.88 10.89
C LEU A 241 34.21 -7.56 12.20
N ASN A 242 33.90 -6.76 13.21
CA ASN A 242 33.36 -7.23 14.47
C ASN A 242 31.88 -7.58 14.30
N PHE A 243 31.57 -8.90 14.21
CA PHE A 243 30.24 -9.40 14.02
C PHE A 243 29.45 -9.37 15.33
N ILE A 244 28.32 -8.64 15.34
CA ILE A 244 27.40 -8.52 16.47
C ILE A 244 26.04 -9.05 16.02
N TYR A 245 25.53 -10.07 16.70
CA TYR A 245 24.20 -10.62 16.44
C TYR A 245 23.26 -10.30 17.58
N GLU A 246 22.08 -9.77 17.23
CA GLU A 246 21.02 -9.43 18.19
C GLU A 246 19.69 -9.93 17.69
N GLU A 247 18.77 -10.25 18.60
CA GLU A 247 17.38 -10.53 18.28
C GLU A 247 16.50 -9.40 18.83
N GLU A 248 15.56 -8.91 18.01
CA GLU A 248 14.57 -7.94 18.51
C GLU A 248 13.82 -8.57 19.68
N GLU A 249 13.94 -7.96 20.87
CA GLU A 249 13.17 -8.39 22.05
C GLU A 249 11.72 -8.54 21.70
N THR A 250 11.16 -9.70 21.93
CA THR A 250 9.71 -9.82 22.04
C THR A 250 9.34 -9.00 23.27
N ASP A 251 8.63 -7.87 23.07
CA ASP A 251 7.94 -7.19 24.17
C ASP A 251 7.29 -8.26 25.02
N GLN A 252 7.83 -8.52 26.20
CA GLN A 252 7.25 -9.46 27.16
C GLN A 252 5.92 -8.88 27.65
N GLY A 253 4.91 -8.81 26.80
CA GLY A 253 3.62 -8.23 27.16
C GLY A 253 2.60 -8.10 26.05
N GLN A 254 2.96 -8.17 24.77
CA GLN A 254 1.96 -8.16 23.70
C GLN A 254 2.07 -9.42 22.85
N LYS A 255 1.23 -10.40 23.13
CA LYS A 255 1.02 -11.53 22.21
C LYS A 255 0.56 -10.97 20.87
N GLY A 256 1.23 -11.34 19.78
CA GLY A 256 0.87 -10.95 18.43
C GLY A 256 -0.53 -11.47 18.07
N ARG A 257 -1.05 -11.04 16.93
CA ARG A 257 -2.27 -11.62 16.37
C ARG A 257 -2.00 -13.08 16.00
N ILE A 258 -2.94 -13.97 16.32
CA ILE A 258 -2.90 -15.37 15.90
C ILE A 258 -2.79 -15.42 14.38
N SER A 259 -1.71 -16.01 13.89
CA SER A 259 -1.42 -16.10 12.46
C SER A 259 -1.55 -17.55 11.96
N PRO A 260 -1.69 -17.75 10.66
CA PRO A 260 -1.69 -19.09 10.08
C PRO A 260 -0.43 -19.91 10.35
N TYR A 261 0.66 -19.27 10.78
CA TYR A 261 1.90 -19.96 11.16
C TYR A 261 1.89 -20.53 12.58
N ASP A 262 0.99 -20.01 13.44
CA ASP A 262 0.96 -20.34 14.85
C ASP A 262 0.09 -21.58 15.12
N ILE A 263 -0.79 -21.94 14.16
CA ILE A 263 -1.81 -22.98 14.38
C ILE A 263 -1.86 -23.95 13.19
N PRO A 264 -1.75 -25.27 13.43
CA PRO A 264 -2.09 -26.25 12.41
C PRO A 264 -3.59 -26.13 12.05
N ASN A 265 -3.93 -26.30 10.80
CA ASN A 265 -5.32 -26.19 10.30
C ASN A 265 -6.00 -24.83 10.56
N TYR A 266 -5.30 -23.76 10.25
CA TYR A 266 -5.86 -22.41 10.33
C TYR A 266 -7.14 -22.28 9.50
N ARG A 267 -8.23 -21.86 10.17
CA ARG A 267 -9.55 -21.72 9.56
C ARG A 267 -9.69 -20.41 8.83
N THR A 268 -10.24 -20.45 7.64
CA THR A 268 -10.70 -19.26 6.92
C THR A 268 -12.08 -18.87 7.40
N CYS A 269 -12.41 -17.60 7.23
CA CYS A 269 -13.76 -17.11 7.45
C CYS A 269 -14.76 -17.90 6.59
N PRO A 270 -15.88 -18.41 7.14
CA PRO A 270 -16.89 -19.12 6.39
C PRO A 270 -17.40 -18.31 5.20
N GLU A 271 -17.74 -18.99 4.11
CA GLU A 271 -18.20 -18.34 2.88
C GLU A 271 -19.52 -17.59 3.12
N ASP A 272 -20.46 -18.21 3.84
CA ASP A 272 -21.74 -17.61 4.20
C ASP A 272 -21.59 -16.27 4.95
N TYR A 273 -20.53 -16.14 5.76
CA TYR A 273 -20.23 -14.89 6.44
C TYR A 273 -19.87 -13.78 5.45
N LEU A 274 -19.08 -14.09 4.44
CA LEU A 274 -18.66 -13.13 3.42
C LEU A 274 -19.82 -12.76 2.51
N LEU A 275 -20.57 -13.76 2.05
CA LEU A 275 -21.78 -13.57 1.24
C LEU A 275 -22.80 -12.69 1.96
N LYS A 276 -23.02 -12.92 3.26
CA LYS A 276 -23.94 -12.10 4.06
C LYS A 276 -23.51 -10.64 4.19
N LEU A 277 -22.22 -10.38 4.31
CA LEU A 277 -21.67 -9.01 4.30
C LEU A 277 -21.89 -8.34 2.94
N GLU A 278 -21.73 -9.07 1.84
CA GLU A 278 -21.94 -8.57 0.48
C GLU A 278 -23.42 -8.32 0.19
N GLU A 279 -24.31 -9.24 0.56
CA GLU A 279 -25.77 -9.05 0.47
C GLU A 279 -26.23 -7.76 1.18
N LEU A 280 -25.70 -7.50 2.35
CA LEU A 280 -25.99 -6.30 3.12
C LEU A 280 -25.20 -5.06 2.63
N ARG A 281 -24.50 -5.19 1.51
CA ARG A 281 -23.76 -4.11 0.83
C ARG A 281 -22.75 -3.40 1.74
N TYR A 282 -22.05 -4.14 2.58
CA TYR A 282 -20.95 -3.59 3.36
C TYR A 282 -19.79 -3.16 2.43
N SER A 283 -19.07 -2.10 2.83
CA SER A 283 -17.92 -1.66 2.06
C SER A 283 -16.81 -2.73 2.06
N GLY A 284 -16.05 -2.85 0.96
CA GLY A 284 -14.94 -3.81 0.88
C GLY A 284 -13.92 -3.65 2.02
N ARG A 285 -13.74 -2.42 2.55
CA ARG A 285 -12.90 -2.19 3.73
C ARG A 285 -13.51 -2.79 5.00
N THR A 286 -14.82 -2.67 5.16
CA THR A 286 -15.54 -3.27 6.30
C THR A 286 -15.50 -4.79 6.22
N ILE A 287 -15.74 -5.36 5.03
CA ILE A 287 -15.64 -6.80 4.79
C ILE A 287 -14.25 -7.31 5.16
N LYS A 288 -13.20 -6.65 4.70
CA LYS A 288 -11.83 -7.01 5.03
C LYS A 288 -11.54 -6.94 6.55
N SER A 289 -12.06 -5.92 7.23
CA SER A 289 -11.91 -5.76 8.67
C SER A 289 -12.64 -6.86 9.44
N TYR A 290 -13.92 -7.07 9.12
CA TYR A 290 -14.75 -8.09 9.77
C TYR A 290 -14.19 -9.50 9.57
N LYS A 291 -13.83 -9.84 8.31
CA LYS A 291 -13.13 -11.09 8.00
C LYS A 291 -11.92 -11.29 8.90
N ALA A 292 -11.08 -10.28 8.98
CA ALA A 292 -9.85 -10.36 9.74
C ALA A 292 -10.09 -10.60 11.24
N HIS A 293 -11.01 -9.85 11.86
CA HIS A 293 -11.33 -10.02 13.28
C HIS A 293 -12.04 -11.34 13.57
N PHE A 294 -12.92 -11.79 12.69
CA PHE A 294 -13.63 -13.05 12.86
C PHE A 294 -12.69 -14.25 12.67
N GLU A 295 -11.77 -14.21 11.68
CA GLU A 295 -10.76 -15.25 11.52
C GLU A 295 -9.87 -15.40 12.76
N GLU A 296 -9.49 -14.30 13.40
CA GLU A 296 -8.73 -14.36 14.64
C GLU A 296 -9.50 -15.04 15.77
N PHE A 297 -10.79 -14.74 15.90
CA PHE A 297 -11.66 -15.33 16.91
C PHE A 297 -11.81 -16.86 16.70
N ILE A 298 -12.16 -17.31 15.49
CA ILE A 298 -12.36 -18.75 15.24
C ILE A 298 -11.06 -19.55 15.33
N ASN A 299 -9.91 -18.92 15.14
CA ASN A 299 -8.61 -19.57 15.26
C ASN A 299 -8.07 -19.55 16.70
N TYR A 300 -8.50 -18.64 17.54
CA TYR A 300 -8.28 -18.75 18.99
C TYR A 300 -8.90 -20.03 19.53
N TYR A 301 -10.08 -20.40 19.02
CA TYR A 301 -10.78 -21.64 19.31
C TYR A 301 -10.62 -22.72 18.22
N HIS A 302 -9.42 -22.84 17.63
CA HIS A 302 -9.18 -23.77 16.51
C HIS A 302 -9.52 -25.25 16.81
N LYS A 303 -9.55 -25.65 18.07
CA LYS A 303 -9.90 -27.00 18.52
C LYS A 303 -11.41 -27.24 18.66
N TYR A 304 -12.22 -26.19 18.61
CA TYR A 304 -13.66 -26.27 18.79
C TYR A 304 -14.40 -25.98 17.49
N GLU A 305 -15.52 -26.63 17.25
CA GLU A 305 -16.43 -26.22 16.18
C GLU A 305 -17.05 -24.86 16.50
N ILE A 306 -17.26 -24.05 15.47
CA ILE A 306 -17.79 -22.67 15.64
C ILE A 306 -19.18 -22.71 16.29
N SER A 307 -19.98 -23.73 15.96
CA SER A 307 -21.32 -23.97 16.51
C SER A 307 -21.34 -24.23 18.03
N ARG A 308 -20.22 -24.67 18.58
CA ARG A 308 -20.10 -24.97 20.03
C ARG A 308 -19.54 -23.80 20.84
N ILE A 309 -19.20 -22.71 20.20
CA ILE A 309 -18.70 -21.52 20.88
C ILE A 309 -19.88 -20.78 21.53
N ASP A 310 -19.83 -20.66 22.84
CA ASP A 310 -20.85 -20.00 23.65
C ASP A 310 -20.46 -18.56 24.06
N GLU A 311 -21.31 -17.90 24.81
CA GLU A 311 -21.12 -16.52 25.28
C GLU A 311 -19.94 -16.40 26.27
N SER A 312 -19.70 -17.41 27.08
CA SER A 312 -18.59 -17.43 28.03
C SER A 312 -17.23 -17.45 27.29
N MET A 313 -17.14 -18.25 26.24
CA MET A 313 -15.98 -18.33 25.36
C MET A 313 -15.75 -17.00 24.61
N ILE A 314 -16.81 -16.33 24.14
CA ILE A 314 -16.66 -15.01 23.51
C ILE A 314 -16.09 -14.01 24.51
N THR A 315 -16.59 -14.01 25.75
CA THR A 315 -16.11 -13.12 26.81
C THR A 315 -14.66 -13.42 27.18
N GLU A 316 -14.26 -14.69 27.26
CA GLU A 316 -12.88 -15.12 27.48
C GLU A 316 -11.93 -14.61 26.39
N PHE A 317 -12.32 -14.77 25.12
CA PHE A 317 -11.54 -14.24 24.00
C PHE A 317 -11.36 -12.72 24.08
N LEU A 318 -12.41 -11.99 24.39
CA LEU A 318 -12.32 -10.54 24.53
C LEU A 318 -11.43 -10.12 25.70
N ARG A 319 -11.47 -10.88 26.81
CA ARG A 319 -10.57 -10.69 27.95
C ARG A 319 -9.11 -10.96 27.54
N TYR A 320 -8.84 -12.03 26.80
CA TYR A 320 -7.54 -12.32 26.23
C TYR A 320 -7.02 -11.17 25.35
N LEU A 321 -7.88 -10.62 24.46
CA LEU A 321 -7.50 -9.49 23.62
C LEU A 321 -7.08 -8.26 24.43
N VAL A 322 -7.79 -7.97 25.54
CA VAL A 322 -7.53 -6.79 26.38
C VAL A 322 -6.33 -7.00 27.30
N LEU A 323 -6.30 -8.09 28.06
CA LEU A 323 -5.31 -8.30 29.12
C LEU A 323 -3.98 -8.80 28.59
N GLU A 324 -3.99 -9.72 27.63
CA GLU A 324 -2.77 -10.34 27.13
C GLU A 324 -2.26 -9.65 25.86
N ARG A 325 -3.14 -9.29 24.92
CA ARG A 325 -2.76 -8.60 23.69
C ARG A 325 -2.70 -7.08 23.82
N LYS A 326 -3.24 -6.50 24.89
CA LYS A 326 -3.26 -5.04 25.15
C LYS A 326 -3.72 -4.23 23.93
N ILE A 327 -4.81 -4.68 23.29
CA ILE A 327 -5.38 -4.04 22.10
C ILE A 327 -6.03 -2.69 22.42
N SER A 328 -6.24 -1.84 21.41
CA SER A 328 -6.99 -0.60 21.56
C SER A 328 -8.50 -0.86 21.72
N THR A 329 -9.20 0.08 22.35
CA THR A 329 -10.67 0.07 22.48
C THR A 329 -11.38 -0.04 21.13
N SER A 330 -10.83 0.60 20.10
CA SER A 330 -11.34 0.52 18.72
C SER A 330 -11.23 -0.89 18.14
N TYR A 331 -10.10 -1.57 18.38
CA TYR A 331 -9.90 -2.96 17.94
C TYR A 331 -10.91 -3.89 18.63
N GLN A 332 -11.06 -3.75 19.95
CA GLN A 332 -12.04 -4.55 20.73
C GLN A 332 -13.46 -4.38 20.17
N ASN A 333 -13.90 -3.14 19.93
CA ASN A 333 -15.20 -2.86 19.34
C ASN A 333 -15.38 -3.48 17.95
N GLN A 334 -14.34 -3.48 17.10
CA GLN A 334 -14.38 -4.14 15.79
C GLN A 334 -14.50 -5.66 15.92
N SER A 335 -13.77 -6.27 16.86
CA SER A 335 -13.87 -7.71 17.14
C SER A 335 -15.27 -8.08 17.63
N ILE A 336 -15.84 -7.33 18.57
CA ILE A 336 -17.22 -7.52 19.05
C ILE A 336 -18.21 -7.44 17.89
N ASN A 337 -18.10 -6.43 17.03
CA ASN A 337 -19.02 -6.26 15.91
C ASN A 337 -18.90 -7.41 14.89
N ALA A 338 -17.69 -7.88 14.61
CA ALA A 338 -17.45 -8.99 13.69
C ALA A 338 -18.01 -10.32 14.22
N ILE A 339 -17.83 -10.60 15.52
CA ILE A 339 -18.35 -11.80 16.18
C ILE A 339 -19.88 -11.75 16.24
N LYS A 340 -20.46 -10.63 16.70
CA LYS A 340 -21.91 -10.43 16.75
C LYS A 340 -22.56 -10.59 15.38
N PHE A 341 -21.91 -10.07 14.31
CA PHE A 341 -22.42 -10.21 12.95
C PHE A 341 -22.61 -11.68 12.57
N TYR A 342 -21.66 -12.57 12.90
CA TYR A 342 -21.78 -13.99 12.63
C TYR A 342 -22.97 -14.62 13.34
N PHE A 343 -23.01 -14.49 14.65
CA PHE A 343 -24.03 -15.16 15.45
C PHE A 343 -25.44 -14.58 15.24
N GLU A 344 -25.57 -13.28 14.99
CA GLU A 344 -26.88 -12.62 14.81
C GLU A 344 -27.39 -12.65 13.35
N ARG A 345 -26.48 -12.67 12.37
CA ARG A 345 -26.87 -12.48 10.95
C ARG A 345 -26.63 -13.69 10.08
N VAL A 346 -25.65 -14.51 10.40
CA VAL A 346 -25.32 -15.71 9.61
C VAL A 346 -26.00 -16.94 10.20
N MET A 347 -25.86 -17.15 11.53
CA MET A 347 -26.47 -18.28 12.21
C MET A 347 -27.98 -18.15 12.42
N GLY A 348 -28.60 -17.02 12.07
CA GLY A 348 -30.05 -16.80 12.21
C GLY A 348 -30.53 -16.76 13.67
N GLY A 349 -29.62 -16.65 14.62
CA GLY A 349 -29.93 -16.56 16.04
C GLY A 349 -30.79 -15.32 16.33
N GLN A 350 -31.78 -15.44 17.24
CA GLN A 350 -32.44 -14.27 17.81
C GLN A 350 -31.36 -13.27 18.20
N ARG A 351 -31.63 -11.95 18.12
CA ARG A 351 -30.77 -10.90 18.67
C ARG A 351 -30.55 -11.18 20.16
N LYS A 352 -29.70 -12.14 20.44
CA LYS A 352 -29.14 -12.30 21.77
C LYS A 352 -28.29 -11.05 21.94
N VAL A 353 -28.78 -10.14 22.74
CA VAL A 353 -27.97 -9.07 23.29
C VAL A 353 -26.93 -9.82 24.11
N TYR A 354 -25.82 -10.22 23.45
CA TYR A 354 -24.65 -10.63 24.19
C TYR A 354 -24.32 -9.41 25.05
N MET A 355 -24.50 -9.52 26.37
CA MET A 355 -24.08 -8.50 27.33
C MET A 355 -22.55 -8.47 27.35
N ILE A 356 -21.98 -8.12 26.22
CA ILE A 356 -20.55 -7.88 26.12
C ILE A 356 -20.33 -6.44 26.51
N ASP A 357 -19.72 -6.26 27.67
CA ASP A 357 -19.32 -4.94 28.14
C ASP A 357 -18.41 -4.28 27.10
N ARG A 358 -18.87 -3.15 26.59
CA ARG A 358 -18.05 -2.35 25.69
C ARG A 358 -17.07 -1.51 26.51
N PRO A 359 -15.83 -1.34 26.00
CA PRO A 359 -14.90 -0.47 26.69
C PRO A 359 -15.46 0.95 26.78
N ARG A 360 -15.20 1.63 27.91
CA ARG A 360 -15.54 3.04 28.05
C ARG A 360 -14.85 3.85 26.96
N GLU A 361 -15.61 4.70 26.28
CA GLU A 361 -15.04 5.59 25.26
C GLU A 361 -14.24 6.71 25.95
N GLU A 362 -12.95 6.75 25.67
CA GLU A 362 -12.13 7.92 25.97
C GLU A 362 -12.45 9.02 24.96
N LYS A 363 -13.10 10.08 25.41
CA LYS A 363 -13.38 11.24 24.58
C LYS A 363 -12.15 12.15 24.52
N THR A 364 -11.26 11.88 23.56
CA THR A 364 -10.16 12.80 23.27
C THR A 364 -10.64 13.91 22.32
N LEU A 365 -10.29 15.14 22.64
CA LEU A 365 -10.58 16.27 21.75
C LEU A 365 -9.73 16.14 20.46
N PRO A 366 -10.31 16.42 19.30
CA PRO A 366 -9.56 16.39 18.05
C PRO A 366 -8.48 17.50 18.04
N VAL A 367 -7.34 17.14 17.43
CA VAL A 367 -6.26 18.10 17.20
C VAL A 367 -6.68 19.09 16.12
N VAL A 368 -6.50 20.37 16.39
CA VAL A 368 -6.78 21.48 15.46
C VAL A 368 -5.48 22.26 15.20
N LEU A 369 -5.28 22.67 13.97
CA LEU A 369 -4.23 23.58 13.54
C LEU A 369 -4.78 25.01 13.60
N SER A 370 -3.98 25.97 14.06
CA SER A 370 -4.32 27.38 14.00
C SER A 370 -4.34 27.88 12.55
N GLU A 371 -4.98 29.04 12.29
CA GLU A 371 -4.98 29.66 10.97
C GLU A 371 -3.55 29.94 10.47
N GLN A 372 -2.65 30.30 11.38
CA GLN A 372 -1.24 30.54 11.07
C GLN A 372 -0.55 29.21 10.66
N GLU A 373 -0.72 28.14 11.41
CA GLU A 373 -0.17 26.82 11.07
C GLU A 373 -0.68 26.31 9.72
N ILE A 374 -1.96 26.55 9.40
CA ILE A 374 -2.53 26.26 8.07
C ILE A 374 -1.88 27.12 7.00
N GLY A 375 -1.70 28.41 7.25
CA GLY A 375 -1.02 29.35 6.33
C GLY A 375 0.40 28.89 6.02
N ASP A 376 1.16 28.50 7.02
CA ASP A 376 2.53 28.02 6.89
C ASP A 376 2.59 26.69 6.14
N LEU A 377 1.71 25.75 6.47
CA LEU A 377 1.55 24.46 5.77
C LEU A 377 1.32 24.66 4.27
N LEU A 378 0.39 25.56 3.90
CA LEU A 378 0.07 25.84 2.50
C LEU A 378 1.18 26.62 1.79
N ARG A 379 1.91 27.50 2.51
CA ARG A 379 3.01 28.29 1.94
C ARG A 379 4.18 27.37 1.58
N ILE A 380 4.57 26.46 2.47
CA ILE A 380 5.71 25.57 2.28
C ILE A 380 5.45 24.48 1.22
N THR A 381 4.18 24.25 0.86
CA THR A 381 3.82 23.25 -0.15
C THR A 381 3.94 23.86 -1.54
N GLU A 382 5.10 23.71 -2.17
CA GLU A 382 5.41 24.32 -3.47
C GLU A 382 4.66 23.67 -4.64
N ASN A 383 4.53 22.35 -4.64
CA ASN A 383 3.86 21.63 -5.72
C ASN A 383 2.38 22.02 -5.79
N ILE A 384 1.96 22.60 -6.92
CA ILE A 384 0.61 23.13 -7.14
C ILE A 384 -0.46 22.09 -6.87
N LYS A 385 -0.30 20.84 -7.36
CA LYS A 385 -1.25 19.75 -7.14
C LYS A 385 -1.38 19.41 -5.65
N HIS A 386 -0.26 19.29 -4.95
CA HIS A 386 -0.25 18.99 -3.52
C HIS A 386 -0.88 20.12 -2.70
N LYS A 387 -0.54 21.36 -3.01
CA LYS A 387 -1.12 22.55 -2.39
C LYS A 387 -2.62 22.61 -2.60
N THR A 388 -3.09 22.39 -3.83
CA THR A 388 -4.52 22.40 -4.17
C THR A 388 -5.27 21.31 -3.42
N ILE A 389 -4.70 20.10 -3.28
CA ILE A 389 -5.26 18.99 -2.50
C ILE A 389 -5.46 19.40 -1.03
N LEU A 390 -4.41 19.93 -0.38
CA LEU A 390 -4.48 20.35 1.04
C LEU A 390 -5.45 21.52 1.22
N MET A 391 -5.41 22.49 0.30
CA MET A 391 -6.28 23.66 0.33
C MET A 391 -7.75 23.29 0.14
N LEU A 392 -8.07 22.35 -0.76
CA LEU A 392 -9.41 21.83 -0.95
C LEU A 392 -9.90 21.09 0.31
N CYS A 393 -9.04 20.25 0.90
CA CYS A 393 -9.40 19.52 2.12
C CYS A 393 -9.76 20.47 3.28
N TYR A 394 -8.97 21.54 3.46
CA TYR A 394 -9.22 22.54 4.50
C TYR A 394 -10.42 23.42 4.18
N SER A 395 -10.50 24.02 2.98
CA SER A 395 -11.52 25.03 2.67
C SER A 395 -12.93 24.48 2.47
N ALA A 396 -13.05 23.20 2.14
CA ALA A 396 -14.33 22.53 1.90
C ALA A 396 -14.68 21.47 2.98
N GLY A 397 -13.78 21.22 3.92
CA GLY A 397 -13.98 20.26 5.01
C GLY A 397 -14.22 18.82 4.54
N LEU A 398 -13.61 18.40 3.42
CA LEU A 398 -13.83 17.08 2.83
C LEU A 398 -13.19 15.94 3.66
N ARG A 399 -13.84 14.77 3.69
CA ARG A 399 -13.18 13.55 4.15
C ARG A 399 -12.16 13.10 3.10
N LEU A 400 -11.11 12.42 3.53
CA LEU A 400 -10.08 11.91 2.61
C LEU A 400 -10.65 11.04 1.48
N SER A 401 -11.66 10.22 1.77
CA SER A 401 -12.36 9.42 0.75
C SER A 401 -13.18 10.25 -0.22
N GLU A 402 -13.79 11.33 0.24
CA GLU A 402 -14.54 12.27 -0.59
C GLU A 402 -13.59 13.06 -1.50
N LEU A 403 -12.48 13.55 -0.95
CA LEU A 403 -11.46 14.31 -1.67
C LEU A 403 -10.93 13.61 -2.92
N ILE A 404 -10.66 12.29 -2.84
CA ILE A 404 -10.20 11.51 -4.00
C ILE A 404 -11.30 11.22 -5.03
N GLN A 405 -12.55 11.36 -4.64
CA GLN A 405 -13.72 11.10 -5.49
C GLN A 405 -14.29 12.36 -6.14
N VAL A 406 -13.79 13.56 -5.81
CA VAL A 406 -14.24 14.79 -6.45
C VAL A 406 -13.91 14.76 -7.94
N ARG A 407 -14.93 15.02 -8.76
CA ARG A 407 -14.80 15.17 -10.21
C ARG A 407 -14.69 16.65 -10.58
N ILE A 408 -14.22 16.92 -11.78
CA ILE A 408 -14.18 18.28 -12.32
C ILE A 408 -15.60 18.87 -12.41
N SER A 409 -16.58 18.02 -12.79
CA SER A 409 -18.01 18.39 -12.88
C SER A 409 -18.65 18.75 -11.53
N ASP A 410 -18.02 18.41 -10.41
CA ASP A 410 -18.54 18.70 -9.08
C ASP A 410 -18.22 20.14 -8.61
N ILE A 411 -17.40 20.85 -9.37
CA ILE A 411 -17.00 22.23 -9.06
C ILE A 411 -17.97 23.22 -9.74
N ASP A 412 -18.86 23.79 -8.97
CA ASP A 412 -19.74 24.86 -9.44
C ASP A 412 -19.15 26.25 -9.13
N SER A 413 -18.44 26.80 -10.10
CA SER A 413 -17.80 28.10 -9.97
C SER A 413 -18.81 29.27 -10.01
N LYS A 414 -20.03 29.09 -10.50
CA LYS A 414 -21.07 30.10 -10.52
C LYS A 414 -21.73 30.26 -9.16
N ARG A 415 -22.01 29.14 -8.51
CA ARG A 415 -22.63 29.08 -7.18
C ARG A 415 -21.60 29.09 -6.05
N MET A 416 -20.31 28.99 -6.38
CA MET A 416 -19.21 28.89 -5.41
C MET A 416 -19.41 27.70 -4.45
N GLN A 417 -19.75 26.55 -5.01
CA GLN A 417 -20.06 25.33 -4.28
C GLN A 417 -19.34 24.12 -4.88
N ILE A 418 -19.14 23.11 -4.05
CA ILE A 418 -18.59 21.81 -4.45
C ILE A 418 -19.62 20.75 -4.09
N ARG A 419 -20.02 19.96 -5.07
CA ARG A 419 -20.89 18.79 -4.84
C ARG A 419 -20.07 17.64 -4.30
N VAL A 420 -20.56 16.99 -3.26
CA VAL A 420 -19.98 15.77 -2.68
C VAL A 420 -20.96 14.65 -2.89
N GLU A 421 -20.71 13.81 -3.90
CA GLU A 421 -21.53 12.64 -4.20
C GLU A 421 -21.29 11.52 -3.19
N GLN A 422 -22.34 10.81 -2.81
CA GLN A 422 -22.31 9.59 -2.00
C GLN A 422 -21.39 9.67 -0.77
N GLY A 423 -21.46 10.75 -0.03
CA GLY A 423 -20.77 10.88 1.25
C GLY A 423 -21.13 9.73 2.21
N LYS A 424 -20.60 9.73 3.42
CA LYS A 424 -20.92 8.70 4.43
C LYS A 424 -22.44 8.57 4.60
N GLY A 425 -22.97 7.38 4.29
CA GLY A 425 -24.42 7.11 4.29
C GLY A 425 -25.12 7.35 2.95
N LYS A 426 -24.39 7.45 1.85
CA LYS A 426 -24.90 7.61 0.47
C LYS A 426 -25.79 8.85 0.28
N LYS A 427 -25.53 9.94 1.03
CA LYS A 427 -26.25 11.22 0.87
C LYS A 427 -25.34 12.23 0.20
N ASP A 428 -25.87 12.88 -0.83
CA ASP A 428 -25.22 14.01 -1.50
C ASP A 428 -25.29 15.26 -0.61
N ARG A 429 -24.30 16.12 -0.72
CA ARG A 429 -24.29 17.44 -0.09
C ARG A 429 -23.48 18.42 -0.90
N TYR A 430 -23.70 19.68 -0.63
CA TYR A 430 -22.87 20.77 -1.13
C TYR A 430 -21.99 21.34 -0.02
N THR A 431 -20.78 21.77 -0.36
CA THR A 431 -19.88 22.47 0.54
C THR A 431 -19.29 23.71 -0.15
N LEU A 432 -18.52 24.50 0.60
CA LEU A 432 -18.02 25.79 0.13
C LEU A 432 -16.86 25.64 -0.87
N LEU A 433 -16.89 26.49 -1.89
CA LEU A 433 -15.77 26.75 -2.79
C LEU A 433 -15.24 28.16 -2.53
N SER A 434 -14.07 28.32 -1.92
CA SER A 434 -13.51 29.64 -1.70
C SER A 434 -12.91 30.24 -2.99
N SER A 435 -12.94 31.57 -3.14
CA SER A 435 -12.37 32.27 -4.29
C SER A 435 -10.88 31.95 -4.48
N LYS A 436 -10.10 31.94 -3.39
CA LYS A 436 -8.68 31.60 -3.40
C LYS A 436 -8.44 30.16 -3.90
N LEU A 437 -9.31 29.23 -3.51
CA LEU A 437 -9.21 27.86 -4.00
C LEU A 437 -9.57 27.77 -5.49
N LEU A 438 -10.60 28.47 -5.95
CA LEU A 438 -11.01 28.48 -7.36
C LEU A 438 -9.91 29.02 -8.27
N GLU A 439 -9.21 30.09 -7.87
CA GLU A 439 -8.05 30.62 -8.59
C GLU A 439 -6.94 29.57 -8.73
N LEU A 440 -6.59 28.91 -7.63
CA LEU A 440 -5.57 27.86 -7.64
C LEU A 440 -6.00 26.63 -8.46
N LEU A 441 -7.29 26.25 -8.40
CA LEU A 441 -7.85 25.16 -9.22
C LEU A 441 -7.75 25.49 -10.72
N ARG A 442 -7.95 26.74 -11.13
CA ARG A 442 -7.80 27.15 -12.53
C ARG A 442 -6.34 27.03 -13.01
N ILE A 443 -5.37 27.42 -12.15
CA ILE A 443 -3.94 27.27 -12.45
C ILE A 443 -3.60 25.78 -12.53
N TYR A 444 -4.03 25.00 -11.56
CA TYR A 444 -3.85 23.55 -11.53
C TYR A 444 -4.42 22.88 -12.78
N TYR A 445 -5.67 23.24 -13.16
CA TYR A 445 -6.34 22.68 -14.33
C TYR A 445 -5.56 22.98 -15.64
N LYS A 446 -5.07 24.20 -15.80
CA LYS A 446 -4.26 24.62 -16.97
C LYS A 446 -2.93 23.86 -17.06
N GLN A 447 -2.36 23.44 -15.93
CA GLN A 447 -1.07 22.75 -15.90
C GLN A 447 -1.18 21.23 -16.03
N TYR A 448 -2.19 20.64 -15.42
CA TYR A 448 -2.29 19.17 -15.30
C TYR A 448 -3.36 18.53 -16.21
N HIS A 449 -4.28 19.33 -16.74
CA HIS A 449 -5.35 18.90 -17.65
C HIS A 449 -6.07 17.60 -17.21
N PRO A 450 -6.56 17.51 -15.95
CA PRO A 450 -7.29 16.33 -15.51
C PRO A 450 -8.55 16.12 -16.36
N LYS A 451 -8.96 14.84 -16.56
CA LYS A 451 -10.07 14.50 -17.46
C LYS A 451 -11.36 14.16 -16.73
N ILE A 452 -11.29 13.35 -15.68
CA ILE A 452 -12.45 12.85 -14.93
C ILE A 452 -12.37 13.29 -13.47
N TRP A 453 -11.34 12.83 -12.78
CA TRP A 453 -11.14 13.14 -11.38
C TRP A 453 -10.44 14.49 -11.23
N LEU A 454 -10.87 15.29 -10.26
CA LEU A 454 -10.20 16.56 -10.01
C LEU A 454 -8.70 16.35 -9.76
N PHE A 455 -8.35 15.27 -9.05
CA PHE A 455 -6.96 14.87 -8.85
C PHE A 455 -6.74 13.45 -9.41
N GLU A 456 -6.04 13.36 -10.51
CA GLU A 456 -5.70 12.11 -11.16
C GLU A 456 -4.34 11.59 -10.70
N GLY A 457 -4.25 10.28 -10.52
CA GLY A 457 -3.03 9.53 -10.30
C GLY A 457 -2.37 9.07 -11.60
N ALA A 458 -1.64 7.95 -11.56
CA ALA A 458 -1.10 7.32 -12.75
C ALA A 458 -2.25 6.81 -13.65
N GLU A 459 -2.07 6.96 -14.97
CA GLU A 459 -3.01 6.44 -16.00
C GLU A 459 -4.45 6.98 -15.88
N GLY A 460 -4.63 8.18 -15.28
CA GLY A 460 -5.96 8.79 -15.12
C GLY A 460 -6.82 8.18 -13.99
N ALA A 461 -6.25 7.27 -13.19
CA ALA A 461 -6.94 6.72 -12.02
C ALA A 461 -7.09 7.77 -10.90
N GLN A 462 -7.93 7.47 -9.92
CA GLN A 462 -8.06 8.30 -8.71
C GLN A 462 -6.71 8.48 -8.00
N TYR A 463 -6.49 9.64 -7.43
CA TYR A 463 -5.29 9.89 -6.63
C TYR A 463 -5.29 9.04 -5.35
N SER A 464 -4.13 8.49 -4.99
CA SER A 464 -4.04 7.54 -3.87
C SER A 464 -4.22 8.24 -2.51
N THR A 465 -5.04 7.69 -1.62
CA THR A 465 -5.18 8.16 -0.23
C THR A 465 -3.85 8.16 0.52
N ARG A 466 -2.99 7.16 0.25
CA ARG A 466 -1.65 7.05 0.85
C ARG A 466 -0.74 8.19 0.41
N SER A 467 -0.81 8.59 -0.87
CA SER A 467 -0.06 9.73 -1.38
C SER A 467 -0.47 11.03 -0.69
N ILE A 468 -1.79 11.27 -0.50
CA ILE A 468 -2.28 12.47 0.21
C ILE A 468 -1.82 12.47 1.67
N GLN A 469 -1.85 11.33 2.34
CA GLN A 469 -1.34 11.21 3.71
C GLN A 469 0.18 11.48 3.79
N SER A 470 0.95 11.06 2.78
CA SER A 470 2.38 11.36 2.69
C SER A 470 2.64 12.84 2.47
N ILE A 471 1.90 13.47 1.52
CA ILE A 471 1.94 14.92 1.28
C ILE A 471 1.69 15.69 2.59
N MET A 472 0.63 15.37 3.31
CA MET A 472 0.31 16.03 4.58
C MET A 472 1.45 15.89 5.59
N ARG A 473 2.00 14.70 5.75
CA ARG A 473 3.11 14.42 6.68
C ARG A 473 4.38 15.21 6.33
N GLU A 474 4.74 15.22 5.06
CA GLU A 474 5.92 15.93 4.56
C GLU A 474 5.77 17.44 4.70
N SER A 475 4.60 17.98 4.32
CA SER A 475 4.32 19.40 4.45
C SER A 475 4.32 19.85 5.91
N CYS A 476 3.75 19.07 6.83
CA CYS A 476 3.80 19.37 8.27
C CYS A 476 5.24 19.33 8.81
N LYS A 477 6.04 18.36 8.40
CA LYS A 477 7.45 18.27 8.78
C LYS A 477 8.24 19.50 8.31
N LYS A 478 8.03 19.92 7.06
CA LYS A 478 8.66 21.11 6.50
C LYS A 478 8.20 22.41 7.17
N ALA A 479 6.93 22.49 7.54
CA ALA A 479 6.35 23.64 8.25
C ALA A 479 6.69 23.67 9.76
N GLY A 480 7.45 22.69 10.28
CA GLY A 480 7.82 22.64 11.70
C GLY A 480 6.66 22.32 12.65
N ILE A 481 5.55 21.82 12.15
CA ILE A 481 4.36 21.48 12.96
C ILE A 481 4.65 20.21 13.77
N LYS A 482 4.77 20.35 15.09
CA LYS A 482 5.07 19.26 16.03
C LYS A 482 3.84 18.45 16.46
N LYS A 483 2.63 18.98 16.24
CA LYS A 483 1.37 18.30 16.58
C LYS A 483 1.23 17.00 15.77
N LYS A 484 0.63 15.96 16.39
CA LYS A 484 0.29 14.72 15.68
C LYS A 484 -0.94 14.94 14.81
N VAL A 485 -0.71 15.30 13.54
CA VAL A 485 -1.75 15.69 12.59
C VAL A 485 -1.97 14.65 11.50
N SER A 486 -3.16 14.66 10.94
CA SER A 486 -3.59 13.84 9.80
C SER A 486 -4.37 14.70 8.81
N VAL A 487 -4.74 14.15 7.65
CA VAL A 487 -5.62 14.85 6.68
C VAL A 487 -6.96 15.23 7.32
N HIS A 488 -7.48 14.41 8.25
CA HIS A 488 -8.70 14.74 8.99
C HIS A 488 -8.56 15.95 9.90
N THR A 489 -7.35 16.26 10.36
CA THR A 489 -7.06 17.48 11.14
C THR A 489 -7.42 18.75 10.37
N LEU A 490 -7.21 18.77 9.03
CA LEU A 490 -7.62 19.92 8.19
C LEU A 490 -9.14 20.13 8.22
N ARG A 491 -9.89 19.04 8.18
CA ARG A 491 -11.36 19.09 8.30
C ARG A 491 -11.81 19.52 9.71
N HIS A 492 -11.13 19.08 10.75
CA HIS A 492 -11.41 19.54 12.12
C HIS A 492 -11.11 21.02 12.27
N SER A 493 -9.97 21.49 11.72
CA SER A 493 -9.61 22.90 11.71
C SER A 493 -10.62 23.75 10.94
N PHE A 494 -11.10 23.27 9.77
CA PHE A 494 -12.17 23.95 9.02
C PHE A 494 -13.42 24.16 9.89
N ALA A 495 -13.89 23.09 10.55
CA ALA A 495 -15.10 23.15 11.35
C ALA A 495 -14.94 24.08 12.58
N THR A 496 -13.78 23.99 13.24
CA THR A 496 -13.47 24.83 14.40
C THR A 496 -13.37 26.29 14.02
N HIS A 497 -12.64 26.61 12.94
CA HIS A 497 -12.49 28.01 12.47
C HIS A 497 -13.82 28.61 11.99
N LEU A 498 -14.71 27.83 11.35
CA LEU A 498 -16.06 28.31 11.02
C LEU A 498 -16.86 28.65 12.28
N LEU A 499 -16.78 27.81 13.30
CA LEU A 499 -17.47 28.04 14.55
C LEU A 499 -16.91 29.26 15.29
N GLU A 500 -15.58 29.43 15.32
CA GLU A 500 -14.89 30.59 15.88
C GLU A 500 -15.21 31.91 15.15
N ASN A 501 -15.54 31.80 13.86
CA ASN A 501 -16.00 32.95 13.05
C ASN A 501 -17.53 33.16 13.12
N GLY A 502 -18.21 32.51 14.08
CA GLY A 502 -19.63 32.74 14.36
C GLY A 502 -20.61 31.97 13.46
N THR A 503 -20.14 31.00 12.67
CA THR A 503 -21.04 30.15 11.85
C THR A 503 -21.85 29.23 12.76
N ASP A 504 -23.18 29.22 12.59
CA ASP A 504 -24.07 28.32 13.36
C ASP A 504 -23.71 26.86 13.15
N LEU A 505 -23.77 26.10 14.23
CA LEU A 505 -23.39 24.67 14.27
C LEU A 505 -24.19 23.79 13.30
N ARG A 506 -25.43 24.16 13.00
CA ARG A 506 -26.29 23.43 12.05
C ARG A 506 -25.78 23.57 10.62
N TYR A 507 -25.30 24.75 10.24
CA TYR A 507 -24.68 24.93 8.93
C TYR A 507 -23.37 24.17 8.83
N ILE A 508 -22.55 24.18 9.87
CA ILE A 508 -21.32 23.37 9.95
C ILE A 508 -21.65 21.88 9.82
N GLN A 509 -22.69 21.41 10.52
CA GLN A 509 -23.17 20.03 10.42
C GLN A 509 -23.57 19.68 8.97
N ALA A 510 -24.30 20.53 8.30
CA ALA A 510 -24.74 20.35 6.91
C ALA A 510 -23.53 20.32 5.93
N LEU A 511 -22.61 21.30 6.04
CA LEU A 511 -21.40 21.39 5.23
C LEU A 511 -20.52 20.14 5.39
N LEU A 512 -20.38 19.64 6.61
CA LEU A 512 -19.62 18.44 6.90
C LEU A 512 -20.36 17.14 6.54
N GLY A 513 -21.68 17.16 6.42
CA GLY A 513 -22.51 15.96 6.20
C GLY A 513 -22.44 15.00 7.38
N HIS A 514 -22.63 15.50 8.60
CA HIS A 514 -22.76 14.69 9.80
C HIS A 514 -24.21 14.28 10.00
N ALA A 515 -24.48 12.97 10.10
CA ALA A 515 -25.80 12.46 10.32
C ALA A 515 -26.36 12.78 11.71
N SER A 516 -25.48 13.05 12.69
CA SER A 516 -25.86 13.36 14.07
C SER A 516 -25.17 14.65 14.51
N SER A 517 -25.91 15.53 15.21
CA SER A 517 -25.39 16.75 15.82
C SER A 517 -24.26 16.48 16.81
N LYS A 518 -24.34 15.36 17.57
CA LYS A 518 -23.30 14.94 18.52
C LYS A 518 -21.90 14.88 17.92
N THR A 519 -21.80 14.57 16.60
CA THR A 519 -20.51 14.55 15.92
C THR A 519 -19.95 15.95 15.66
N THR A 520 -20.82 16.95 15.58
CA THR A 520 -20.45 18.36 15.33
C THR A 520 -20.27 19.11 16.65
N GLU A 521 -21.00 18.73 17.70
CA GLU A 521 -20.91 19.30 19.04
C GLU A 521 -19.49 19.19 19.64
N ILE A 522 -18.68 18.22 19.17
CA ILE A 522 -17.29 18.09 19.63
C ILE A 522 -16.47 19.37 19.39
N TYR A 523 -16.82 20.16 18.38
CA TYR A 523 -16.11 21.41 18.08
C TYR A 523 -16.41 22.52 19.08
N THR A 524 -17.56 22.50 19.77
CA THR A 524 -17.90 23.48 20.80
C THR A 524 -16.99 23.38 22.03
N HIS A 525 -16.37 22.22 22.23
CA HIS A 525 -15.42 22.01 23.33
C HIS A 525 -13.97 22.41 22.99
N ILE A 526 -13.72 22.82 21.77
CA ILE A 526 -12.36 23.15 21.25
C ILE A 526 -12.20 24.65 21.07
N THR A 527 -13.29 25.36 20.75
CA THR A 527 -13.25 26.79 20.46
C THR A 527 -12.86 27.59 21.69
N THR A 528 -11.87 28.47 21.54
CA THR A 528 -11.46 29.42 22.59
C THR A 528 -12.24 30.72 22.52
N LYS A 529 -12.61 31.19 21.30
CA LYS A 529 -13.31 32.45 21.08
C LYS A 529 -14.71 32.52 21.70
N GLY A 530 -15.36 31.39 21.92
CA GLY A 530 -16.64 31.38 22.63
C GLY A 530 -16.52 31.83 24.08
N PHE A 531 -15.41 31.55 24.74
CA PHE A 531 -15.14 32.01 26.11
C PHE A 531 -14.71 33.48 26.15
N ASP A 532 -13.99 33.97 25.17
CA ASP A 532 -13.55 35.36 25.10
C ASP A 532 -14.73 36.37 24.94
N GLN A 533 -15.87 35.90 24.41
CA GLN A 533 -17.08 36.71 24.26
C GLN A 533 -18.02 36.60 25.51
N ILE A 534 -17.80 35.64 26.37
CA ILE A 534 -18.57 35.44 27.60
C ILE A 534 -17.94 36.30 28.68
N LYS A 535 -18.54 37.49 28.94
CA LYS A 535 -18.15 38.30 30.09
C LYS A 535 -18.68 37.65 31.37
N SER A 536 -17.82 37.54 32.36
CA SER A 536 -18.22 37.05 33.68
C SER A 536 -19.39 37.88 34.19
N PRO A 537 -20.42 37.28 34.85
CA PRO A 537 -21.44 38.06 35.51
C PRO A 537 -20.86 39.08 36.51
N LEU A 538 -19.72 38.73 37.12
CA LEU A 538 -19.01 39.62 38.05
C LEU A 538 -18.51 40.91 37.37
N ASP A 539 -18.11 40.87 36.11
CA ASP A 539 -17.64 42.03 35.35
C ASP A 539 -18.78 43.02 35.01
N LYS A 540 -20.04 42.63 35.29
CA LYS A 540 -21.23 43.45 35.12
C LYS A 540 -21.75 44.05 36.45
N LEU A 541 -21.16 43.66 37.58
CA LEU A 541 -21.47 44.24 38.88
C LEU A 541 -20.58 45.46 39.08
N ASN A 542 -21.18 46.66 39.15
CA ASN A 542 -20.51 47.90 39.49
C ASN A 542 -20.21 47.99 40.98
#